data_555098724309b533b7da7c31267c5dd1
#
_entry.id   555098724309b533b7da7c31267c5dd1
#
_cell.length_a   1.000
_cell.length_b   1.000
_cell.length_c   1.000
_cell.angle_alpha   90.00
_cell.angle_beta   90.00
_cell.angle_gamma   90.00
#
_symmetry.space_group_name_H-M   'P 1'
#
loop_
_entity.id
_entity.type
_entity.pdbx_description
1 polymer ?
#
loop_
_entity_poly.entity_id
_entity_poly.type
_entity_poly.pdbx_seq_one_letter_code
_entity_poly.pdbx_strand_id
1 'polypeptide(L)'
;MKKIFTLITLILSIGLIANDYYLIDVRTPEEFKSGYLEDAINIEWQDIKNLNKEIKQDDKIYLYCRSGNRSGKAADILINLGYKNVKNIGGLKEASESLNLRIIK
;
A
#
# COMPACT_ATOMS: atom_id res chain seq x y z
N MET A 1 37.82 -11.22 -9.14
CA MET A 1 37.59 -10.83 -7.75
C MET A 1 36.71 -9.63 -7.60
N LYS A 2 37.09 -8.52 -8.20
CA LYS A 2 36.30 -7.31 -8.11
C LYS A 2 34.89 -7.49 -8.68
N LYS A 3 34.74 -8.30 -9.69
CA LYS A 3 33.45 -8.56 -10.33
C LYS A 3 32.47 -9.27 -9.41
N ILE A 4 32.99 -10.04 -8.48
CA ILE A 4 32.17 -10.79 -7.54
C ILE A 4 31.45 -9.83 -6.60
N PHE A 5 32.15 -8.81 -6.14
CA PHE A 5 31.55 -7.81 -5.26
C PHE A 5 30.41 -7.06 -5.95
N THR A 6 30.61 -6.76 -7.23
CA THR A 6 29.58 -6.07 -8.01
C THR A 6 28.31 -6.90 -8.08
N LEU A 7 28.45 -8.20 -8.28
CA LEU A 7 27.31 -9.11 -8.32
C LEU A 7 26.53 -9.11 -7.00
N ILE A 8 27.26 -9.16 -5.90
CA ILE A 8 26.62 -9.14 -4.59
C ILE A 8 25.82 -7.87 -4.40
N THR A 9 26.36 -6.75 -4.82
CA THR A 9 25.66 -5.47 -4.73
C THR A 9 24.37 -5.49 -5.52
N LEU A 10 24.39 -6.05 -6.71
CA LEU A 10 23.20 -6.17 -7.54
C LEU A 10 22.12 -7.00 -6.88
N ILE A 11 22.49 -8.08 -6.23
CA ILE A 11 21.54 -8.94 -5.54
C ILE A 11 20.83 -8.16 -4.44
N LEU A 12 21.57 -7.36 -3.69
CA LEU A 12 20.96 -6.53 -2.65
C LEU A 12 20.00 -5.52 -3.23
N SER A 13 20.36 -4.92 -4.37
CA SER A 13 19.48 -3.96 -5.03
C SER A 13 18.17 -4.60 -5.44
N ILE A 14 18.23 -5.81 -5.95
CA ILE A 14 17.04 -6.55 -6.35
C ILE A 14 16.13 -6.78 -5.16
N GLY A 15 16.70 -7.11 -4.00
CA GLY A 15 15.90 -7.29 -2.79
C GLY A 15 15.16 -6.04 -2.38
N LEU A 16 15.71 -4.87 -2.66
CA LEU A 16 15.09 -3.60 -2.28
C LEU A 16 13.89 -3.22 -3.15
N ILE A 17 13.74 -3.81 -4.33
CA ILE A 17 12.63 -3.49 -5.21
C ILE A 17 11.50 -4.50 -5.13
N ALA A 18 11.47 -5.30 -4.05
CA ALA A 18 10.43 -6.29 -3.86
C ALA A 18 9.06 -5.65 -3.68
N ASN A 19 9.00 -4.46 -3.08
CA ASN A 19 7.75 -3.74 -2.85
C ASN A 19 7.68 -2.54 -3.79
N ASP A 20 6.87 -2.68 -4.83
CA ASP A 20 6.73 -1.64 -5.83
C ASP A 20 5.41 -0.89 -5.72
N TYR A 21 4.75 -0.94 -4.59
CA TYR A 21 3.50 -0.24 -4.36
C TYR A 21 3.39 0.18 -2.90
N TYR A 22 2.52 1.16 -2.66
CA TYR A 22 2.12 1.54 -1.31
C TYR A 22 0.79 0.87 -1.01
N LEU A 23 0.66 0.33 0.20
CA LEU A 23 -0.56 -0.32 0.65
C LEU A 23 -1.13 0.47 1.81
N ILE A 24 -2.34 0.98 1.64
CA ILE A 24 -2.95 1.86 2.63
C ILE A 24 -4.25 1.26 3.14
N ASP A 25 -4.33 1.09 4.45
CA ASP A 25 -5.52 0.70 5.16
C ASP A 25 -6.25 1.97 5.55
N VAL A 26 -7.44 2.18 4.99
CA VAL A 26 -8.18 3.42 5.22
C VAL A 26 -9.26 3.28 6.29
N ARG A 27 -9.16 2.23 7.10
CA ARG A 27 -10.06 2.03 8.24
C ARG A 27 -9.62 2.88 9.42
N THR A 28 -10.41 2.81 10.50
CA THR A 28 -10.04 3.51 11.73
C THR A 28 -8.81 2.90 12.37
N PRO A 29 -8.10 3.65 13.23
CA PRO A 29 -6.97 3.09 13.98
C PRO A 29 -7.35 1.88 14.83
N GLU A 30 -8.55 1.86 15.39
CA GLU A 30 -9.03 0.72 16.19
C GLU A 30 -9.17 -0.54 15.34
N GLU A 31 -9.76 -0.39 14.16
CA GLU A 31 -9.86 -1.50 13.24
C GLU A 31 -8.49 -2.01 12.83
N PHE A 32 -7.60 -1.09 12.52
CA PHE A 32 -6.24 -1.44 12.13
C PHE A 32 -5.54 -2.25 13.21
N LYS A 33 -5.66 -1.83 14.45
CA LYS A 33 -5.02 -2.53 15.57
C LYS A 33 -5.55 -3.94 15.76
N SER A 34 -6.80 -4.19 15.38
CA SER A 34 -7.39 -5.53 15.56
C SER A 34 -6.95 -6.50 14.48
N GLY A 35 -6.26 -6.04 13.46
CA GLY A 35 -5.75 -6.89 12.39
C GLY A 35 -5.56 -6.07 11.12
N TYR A 36 -4.42 -6.22 10.47
CA TYR A 36 -4.08 -5.45 9.28
C TYR A 36 -3.17 -6.27 8.37
N LEU A 37 -3.07 -5.87 7.12
CA LEU A 37 -2.15 -6.53 6.20
C LEU A 37 -0.72 -6.13 6.50
N GLU A 38 0.20 -7.09 6.45
CA GLU A 38 1.60 -6.77 6.64
C GLU A 38 2.03 -5.68 5.67
N ASP A 39 2.84 -4.75 6.15
CA ASP A 39 3.36 -3.61 5.41
C ASP A 39 2.33 -2.53 5.11
N ALA A 40 1.10 -2.64 5.58
CA ALA A 40 0.10 -1.61 5.35
C ALA A 40 0.34 -0.38 6.23
N ILE A 41 0.05 0.77 5.66
CA ILE A 41 0.06 2.05 6.38
C ILE A 41 -1.38 2.39 6.68
N ASN A 42 -1.66 2.85 7.90
CA ASN A 42 -3.01 3.23 8.27
C ASN A 42 -3.21 4.73 8.10
N ILE A 43 -4.07 5.10 7.17
CA ILE A 43 -4.50 6.48 6.95
C ILE A 43 -6.01 6.43 6.73
N GLU A 44 -6.80 6.93 7.67
CA GLU A 44 -8.25 6.91 7.52
C GLU A 44 -8.69 7.62 6.24
N TRP A 45 -9.76 7.16 5.64
CA TRP A 45 -10.18 7.67 4.33
C TRP A 45 -10.41 9.18 4.33
N GLN A 46 -10.87 9.76 5.44
CA GLN A 46 -11.12 11.21 5.52
C GLN A 46 -9.82 12.01 5.43
N ASP A 47 -8.70 11.40 5.81
CA ASP A 47 -7.40 12.06 5.84
C ASP A 47 -6.55 11.71 4.62
N ILE A 48 -7.10 10.96 3.67
CA ILE A 48 -6.31 10.45 2.55
C ILE A 48 -5.74 11.56 1.67
N LYS A 49 -6.38 12.72 1.64
CA LYS A 49 -5.89 13.85 0.86
C LYS A 49 -4.55 14.37 1.38
N ASN A 50 -4.20 14.02 2.61
CA ASN A 50 -2.95 14.48 3.24
C ASN A 50 -1.90 13.38 3.15
N LEU A 51 -1.77 12.76 2.01
CA LEU A 51 -0.77 11.72 1.82
C LEU A 51 0.62 12.23 2.07
N ASN A 52 1.45 11.32 2.55
CA ASN A 52 2.85 11.58 2.76
C ASN A 52 3.49 12.07 1.46
N LYS A 53 4.33 13.10 1.57
CA LYS A 53 4.97 13.70 0.39
C LYS A 53 5.89 12.73 -0.35
N GLU A 54 6.31 11.66 0.32
CA GLU A 54 7.11 10.63 -0.31
C GLU A 54 6.35 9.90 -1.41
N ILE A 55 5.02 9.85 -1.31
CA ILE A 55 4.19 9.14 -2.27
C ILE A 55 3.90 10.10 -3.42
N LYS A 56 4.38 9.75 -4.59
CA LYS A 56 4.28 10.59 -5.78
C LYS A 56 3.07 10.18 -6.61
N GLN A 57 2.66 11.07 -7.50
CA GLN A 57 1.45 10.87 -8.30
C GLN A 57 1.55 9.69 -9.26
N ASP A 58 2.76 9.28 -9.61
CA ASP A 58 2.97 8.13 -10.48
C ASP A 58 3.12 6.82 -9.72
N ASP A 59 3.24 6.89 -8.40
CA ASP A 59 3.42 5.69 -7.60
C ASP A 59 2.16 4.84 -7.59
N LYS A 60 2.37 3.54 -7.52
CA LYS A 60 1.26 2.59 -7.43
C LYS A 60 0.73 2.57 -6.00
N ILE A 61 -0.55 2.79 -5.84
CA ILE A 61 -1.21 2.86 -4.53
C ILE A 61 -2.38 1.91 -4.49
N TYR A 62 -2.36 0.99 -3.55
CA TYR A 62 -3.47 0.08 -3.29
C TYR A 62 -4.12 0.48 -1.97
N LEU A 63 -5.46 0.53 -1.99
CA LEU A 63 -6.25 0.91 -0.83
C LEU A 63 -7.21 -0.20 -0.47
N TYR A 64 -7.37 -0.47 0.81
CA TYR A 64 -8.38 -1.41 1.26
C TYR A 64 -9.04 -0.89 2.52
N CYS A 65 -10.20 -1.44 2.81
CA CYS A 65 -10.89 -1.16 4.07
C CYS A 65 -11.53 -2.46 4.57
N ARG A 66 -12.71 -2.39 5.17
CA ARG A 66 -13.37 -3.58 5.65
C ARG A 66 -14.14 -4.29 4.53
N SER A 67 -14.76 -3.52 3.64
CA SER A 67 -15.61 -4.08 2.60
C SER A 67 -15.40 -3.43 1.22
N GLY A 68 -14.52 -2.46 1.11
CA GLY A 68 -14.26 -1.77 -0.15
C GLY A 68 -14.96 -0.44 -0.32
N ASN A 69 -15.88 -0.09 0.56
CA ASN A 69 -16.66 1.16 0.43
C ASN A 69 -15.81 2.39 0.73
N ARG A 70 -15.18 2.42 1.91
CA ARG A 70 -14.32 3.55 2.30
C ARG A 70 -13.11 3.67 1.39
N SER A 71 -12.53 2.53 1.00
CA SER A 71 -11.38 2.54 0.11
C SER A 71 -11.74 3.01 -1.29
N GLY A 72 -12.99 2.78 -1.71
CA GLY A 72 -13.48 3.35 -2.96
C GLY A 72 -13.53 4.86 -2.90
N LYS A 73 -14.03 5.42 -1.80
CA LYS A 73 -14.07 6.86 -1.60
C LYS A 73 -12.67 7.45 -1.58
N ALA A 74 -11.75 6.79 -0.88
CA ALA A 74 -10.37 7.24 -0.82
C ALA A 74 -9.71 7.23 -2.19
N ALA A 75 -9.95 6.18 -2.98
CA ALA A 75 -9.42 6.09 -4.33
C ALA A 75 -9.91 7.25 -5.19
N ASP A 76 -11.20 7.57 -5.11
CA ASP A 76 -11.76 8.68 -5.89
C ASP A 76 -11.11 10.01 -5.50
N ILE A 77 -10.89 10.21 -4.21
CA ILE A 77 -10.24 11.44 -3.75
C ILE A 77 -8.83 11.54 -4.33
N LEU A 78 -8.05 10.46 -4.28
CA LEU A 78 -6.70 10.48 -4.79
C LEU A 78 -6.65 10.68 -6.30
N ILE A 79 -7.54 10.03 -7.03
CA ILE A 79 -7.62 10.19 -8.47
C ILE A 79 -7.92 11.65 -8.81
N ASN A 80 -8.84 12.26 -8.10
CA ASN A 80 -9.17 13.67 -8.32
C ASN A 80 -8.02 14.61 -7.98
N LEU A 81 -7.11 14.18 -7.10
CA LEU A 81 -5.93 14.96 -6.76
C LEU A 81 -4.77 14.74 -7.74
N GLY A 82 -4.94 13.88 -8.72
CA GLY A 82 -3.93 13.67 -9.76
C GLY A 82 -3.10 12.41 -9.63
N TYR A 83 -3.40 11.57 -8.64
CA TYR A 83 -2.70 10.28 -8.53
C TYR A 83 -3.21 9.36 -9.64
N LYS A 84 -2.28 8.72 -10.35
CA LYS A 84 -2.59 8.02 -11.60
C LYS A 84 -2.74 6.52 -11.46
N ASN A 85 -2.13 5.93 -10.45
CA ASN A 85 -2.10 4.48 -10.30
C ASN A 85 -2.70 4.05 -8.98
N VAL A 86 -3.98 4.36 -8.80
CA VAL A 86 -4.70 4.08 -7.55
C VAL A 86 -5.71 2.98 -7.78
N LYS A 87 -5.74 2.02 -6.88
CA LYS A 87 -6.68 0.91 -6.99
C LYS A 87 -7.29 0.56 -5.64
N ASN A 88 -8.60 0.47 -5.61
CA ASN A 88 -9.35 -0.07 -4.49
C ASN A 88 -9.32 -1.59 -4.59
N ILE A 89 -8.73 -2.27 -3.62
CA ILE A 89 -8.60 -3.73 -3.65
C ILE A 89 -9.55 -4.43 -2.67
N GLY A 90 -10.56 -3.70 -2.19
CA GLY A 90 -11.66 -4.31 -1.45
C GLY A 90 -11.46 -4.34 0.05
N GLY A 91 -11.91 -5.41 0.67
CA GLY A 91 -11.81 -5.58 2.11
C GLY A 91 -10.51 -6.23 2.52
N LEU A 92 -10.30 -6.30 3.82
CA LEU A 92 -9.08 -6.87 4.41
C LEU A 92 -8.79 -8.28 3.88
N LYS A 93 -9.80 -9.13 3.89
CA LYS A 93 -9.62 -10.52 3.47
C LYS A 93 -9.35 -10.61 1.97
N GLU A 94 -10.12 -9.87 1.18
CA GLU A 94 -9.93 -9.86 -0.26
C GLU A 94 -8.53 -9.36 -0.63
N ALA A 95 -8.09 -8.30 0.01
CA ALA A 95 -6.77 -7.72 -0.24
C ALA A 95 -5.67 -8.70 0.15
N SER A 96 -5.83 -9.39 1.27
CA SER A 96 -4.90 -10.41 1.70
C SER A 96 -4.73 -11.48 0.63
N GLU A 97 -5.83 -11.93 0.08
CA GLU A 97 -5.80 -12.99 -0.94
C GLU A 97 -5.20 -12.50 -2.24
N SER A 98 -5.60 -11.32 -2.70
CA SER A 98 -5.12 -10.83 -3.99
C SER A 98 -3.65 -10.45 -3.98
N LEU A 99 -3.12 -9.99 -2.86
CA LEU A 99 -1.72 -9.61 -2.74
C LEU A 99 -0.85 -10.70 -2.12
N ASN A 100 -1.47 -11.77 -1.65
CA ASN A 100 -0.77 -12.86 -0.96
C ASN A 100 0.01 -12.34 0.24
N LEU A 101 -0.63 -11.51 1.04
CA LEU A 101 -0.06 -10.93 2.25
C LEU A 101 -0.76 -11.47 3.49
N ARG A 102 0.00 -11.61 4.57
CA ARG A 102 -0.55 -12.10 5.83
C ARG A 102 -1.32 -11.00 6.55
N ILE A 103 -2.32 -11.43 7.30
CA ILE A 103 -3.03 -10.54 8.23
C ILE A 103 -2.31 -10.62 9.57
N ILE A 104 -1.83 -9.47 10.02
CA ILE A 104 -1.12 -9.35 11.29
C ILE A 104 -2.13 -8.98 12.37
N LYS A 105 -2.06 -9.67 13.51
CA LYS A 105 -2.95 -9.38 14.63
C LYS A 105 -2.19 -9.07 15.89
#